data_e9894b569399947f8dd50d1f63d2a81e
#
_entry.id   e9894b569399947f8dd50d1f63d2a81e
#
_cell.length_a   1.000
_cell.length_b   1.000
_cell.length_c   1.000
_cell.angle_alpha   90.00
_cell.angle_beta   90.00
_cell.angle_gamma   90.00
#
_symmetry.space_group_name_H-M   'P 1'
#
loop_
_entity.id
_entity.type
_entity.pdbx_description
1 polymer ?
#
loop_
_entity_poly.entity_id
_entity_poly.type
_entity_poly.pdbx_seq_one_letter_code
_entity_poly.pdbx_strand_id
1 'polypeptide(L)'
;MLGLKIVYRDENLVVVDKQSGVLSVPGRGPEKQDSIVTRVKNLFPDCINQPSVHRLDMETSGLMVLAFDAQTHRELNRQFENREVKKEYIAVLDGIILKKDFLQNERIKWFSEKSGIMELYFRLDVENRPHQIWDEENGKKSVTEFEILNFENYKNPQGKIQKSTRVKFIPHTGRTHQLRLASSDIHGFNHQIIGDSLYGVFTEGQRLLLHSSYLSFVHPVSGKRMEFSLNPEF
;
A
#
# COMPACT_ATOMS: atom_id res chain seq x y z
N MET A 1 9.03 15.16 -18.19
CA MET A 1 7.90 14.46 -17.55
C MET A 1 8.36 13.06 -17.16
N LEU A 2 8.28 12.70 -15.89
CA LEU A 2 8.55 11.34 -15.46
C LEU A 2 7.47 10.44 -16.10
N GLY A 3 7.90 9.46 -16.90
CA GLY A 3 7.01 8.61 -17.68
C GLY A 3 6.12 7.73 -16.80
N LEU A 4 4.94 7.35 -17.31
CA LEU A 4 4.09 6.33 -16.71
C LEU A 4 4.67 4.95 -17.04
N LYS A 5 5.00 4.13 -16.04
CA LYS A 5 5.43 2.74 -16.25
C LYS A 5 4.19 1.85 -16.38
N ILE A 6 3.90 1.36 -17.58
CA ILE A 6 2.77 0.47 -17.85
C ILE A 6 3.24 -0.99 -17.72
N VAL A 7 2.52 -1.76 -16.91
CA VAL A 7 2.73 -3.19 -16.69
C VAL A 7 1.85 -4.01 -17.65
N TYR A 8 0.61 -3.58 -17.83
CA TYR A 8 -0.37 -4.19 -18.74
C TYR A 8 -1.35 -3.16 -19.26
N ARG A 9 -1.87 -3.35 -20.46
CA ARG A 9 -2.93 -2.54 -21.05
C ARG A 9 -3.75 -3.36 -22.04
N ASP A 10 -5.06 -3.12 -22.05
CA ASP A 10 -5.98 -3.50 -23.12
C ASP A 10 -6.93 -2.34 -23.48
N GLU A 11 -8.09 -2.63 -24.06
CA GLU A 11 -9.11 -1.63 -24.43
C GLU A 11 -9.90 -1.11 -23.22
N ASN A 12 -9.93 -1.83 -22.10
CA ASN A 12 -10.81 -1.58 -20.96
C ASN A 12 -10.07 -1.04 -19.74
N LEU A 13 -8.80 -1.39 -19.56
CA LEU A 13 -8.04 -1.04 -18.34
C LEU A 13 -6.54 -0.92 -18.59
N VAL A 14 -5.87 -0.32 -17.61
CA VAL A 14 -4.40 -0.30 -17.54
C VAL A 14 -3.94 -0.68 -16.14
N VAL A 15 -2.87 -1.48 -16.05
CA VAL A 15 -2.12 -1.73 -14.81
C VAL A 15 -0.79 -1.02 -14.93
N VAL A 16 -0.45 -0.23 -13.91
CA VAL A 16 0.75 0.60 -13.88
C VAL A 16 1.63 0.28 -12.67
N ASP A 17 2.93 0.52 -12.79
CA ASP A 17 3.87 0.63 -11.68
C ASP A 17 3.93 2.10 -11.23
N LYS A 18 3.26 2.40 -10.13
CA LYS A 18 3.31 3.73 -9.54
C LYS A 18 4.64 3.95 -8.82
N GLN A 19 5.38 4.98 -9.19
CA GLN A 19 6.58 5.38 -8.46
C GLN A 19 6.24 5.97 -7.09
N SER A 20 7.15 5.81 -6.12
CA SER A 20 7.10 6.52 -4.84
C SER A 20 7.19 8.04 -5.09
N GLY A 21 6.49 8.84 -4.28
CA GLY A 21 6.43 10.29 -4.41
C GLY A 21 5.39 10.81 -5.41
N VAL A 22 4.73 9.95 -6.18
CA VAL A 22 3.66 10.32 -7.13
C VAL A 22 2.29 10.08 -6.51
N LEU A 23 1.38 11.05 -6.63
CA LEU A 23 -0.01 10.89 -6.19
C LEU A 23 -0.75 9.85 -7.05
N SER A 24 -1.65 9.07 -6.45
CA SER A 24 -2.56 8.18 -7.19
C SER A 24 -3.63 8.97 -7.95
N VAL A 25 -4.20 9.98 -7.30
CA VAL A 25 -5.23 10.88 -7.83
C VAL A 25 -4.82 12.34 -7.57
N PRO A 26 -5.31 13.31 -8.36
CA PRO A 26 -4.98 14.71 -8.12
C PRO A 26 -5.33 15.16 -6.71
N GLY A 27 -4.45 15.91 -6.09
CA GLY A 27 -4.68 16.56 -4.81
C GLY A 27 -5.35 17.92 -4.97
N ARG A 28 -5.55 18.62 -3.84
CA ARG A 28 -6.06 19.99 -3.84
C ARG A 28 -4.90 20.96 -4.14
N GLY A 29 -5.18 21.95 -4.96
CA GLY A 29 -4.22 22.99 -5.37
C GLY A 29 -3.46 22.65 -6.66
N PRO A 30 -2.94 23.65 -7.36
CA PRO A 30 -2.29 23.49 -8.66
C PRO A 30 -0.99 22.68 -8.58
N GLU A 31 -0.30 22.71 -7.45
CA GLU A 31 0.97 21.99 -7.21
C GLU A 31 0.80 20.48 -7.04
N LYS A 32 -0.45 19.99 -6.83
CA LYS A 32 -0.77 18.57 -6.59
C LYS A 32 -1.55 17.94 -7.73
N GLN A 33 -1.41 18.44 -8.94
CA GLN A 33 -2.14 17.93 -10.10
C GLN A 33 -1.42 16.77 -10.80
N ASP A 34 -0.09 16.62 -10.64
CA ASP A 34 0.64 15.46 -11.18
C ASP A 34 0.28 14.21 -10.37
N SER A 35 -0.38 13.27 -11.03
CA SER A 35 -0.83 12.02 -10.44
C SER A 35 -0.91 10.93 -11.49
N ILE A 36 -1.02 9.67 -11.04
CA ILE A 36 -1.23 8.55 -11.95
C ILE A 36 -2.47 8.77 -12.82
N VAL A 37 -3.58 9.22 -12.25
CA VAL A 37 -4.81 9.55 -13.00
C VAL A 37 -4.53 10.60 -14.07
N THR A 38 -3.86 11.69 -13.74
CA THR A 38 -3.54 12.75 -14.70
C THR A 38 -2.63 12.24 -15.81
N ARG A 39 -1.61 11.45 -15.48
CA ARG A 39 -0.69 10.86 -16.46
C ARG A 39 -1.39 9.86 -17.39
N VAL A 40 -2.30 9.03 -16.85
CA VAL A 40 -3.12 8.09 -17.64
C VAL A 40 -4.04 8.86 -18.58
N LYS A 41 -4.74 9.90 -18.11
CA LYS A 41 -5.60 10.74 -18.96
C LYS A 41 -4.85 11.46 -20.08
N ASN A 42 -3.65 11.93 -19.80
CA ASN A 42 -2.81 12.58 -20.82
C ASN A 42 -2.34 11.57 -21.90
N LEU A 43 -2.12 10.32 -21.52
CA LEU A 43 -1.69 9.26 -22.45
C LEU A 43 -2.86 8.60 -23.18
N PHE A 44 -4.05 8.54 -22.53
CA PHE A 44 -5.28 7.95 -23.02
C PHE A 44 -6.44 8.95 -22.86
N PRO A 45 -6.57 9.94 -23.75
CA PRO A 45 -7.56 11.03 -23.61
C PRO A 45 -9.01 10.56 -23.61
N ASP A 46 -9.29 9.43 -24.26
CA ASP A 46 -10.65 8.86 -24.37
C ASP A 46 -11.10 8.09 -23.12
N CYS A 47 -10.21 7.91 -22.11
CA CYS A 47 -10.60 7.27 -20.88
C CYS A 47 -11.55 8.16 -20.03
N ILE A 48 -12.34 7.52 -19.16
CA ILE A 48 -13.27 8.24 -18.27
C ILE A 48 -12.56 9.25 -17.37
N ASN A 49 -13.29 10.25 -16.89
CA ASN A 49 -12.73 11.33 -16.07
C ASN A 49 -12.12 10.88 -14.73
N GLN A 50 -12.64 9.80 -14.14
CA GLN A 50 -12.20 9.23 -12.86
C GLN A 50 -11.83 7.75 -13.05
N PRO A 51 -10.68 7.43 -13.65
CA PRO A 51 -10.32 6.06 -13.99
C PRO A 51 -9.87 5.22 -12.79
N SER A 52 -9.57 5.83 -11.62
CA SER A 52 -9.06 5.09 -10.47
C SER A 52 -10.17 4.38 -9.70
N VAL A 53 -10.00 3.09 -9.46
CA VAL A 53 -10.87 2.22 -8.66
C VAL A 53 -10.31 1.95 -7.26
N HIS A 54 -9.06 2.25 -7.05
CA HIS A 54 -8.38 2.25 -5.75
C HIS A 54 -7.22 3.24 -5.75
N ARG A 55 -6.55 3.38 -4.61
CA ARG A 55 -5.40 4.28 -4.48
C ARG A 55 -4.30 3.66 -3.64
N LEU A 56 -3.07 4.04 -3.94
CA LEU A 56 -1.90 3.91 -3.08
C LEU A 56 -1.58 5.28 -2.48
N ASP A 57 -0.96 5.30 -1.31
CA ASP A 57 -0.46 6.54 -0.74
C ASP A 57 0.64 7.15 -1.64
N MET A 58 0.90 8.44 -1.52
CA MET A 58 1.87 9.13 -2.36
C MET A 58 3.23 8.44 -2.34
N GLU A 59 3.72 8.07 -1.16
CA GLU A 59 5.04 7.46 -0.96
C GLU A 59 5.07 5.95 -1.25
N THR A 60 3.92 5.26 -1.24
CA THR A 60 3.83 3.84 -1.59
C THR A 60 4.01 3.64 -3.08
N SER A 61 4.90 2.73 -3.47
CA SER A 61 5.12 2.35 -4.88
C SER A 61 4.39 1.07 -5.27
N GLY A 62 4.37 0.74 -6.58
CA GLY A 62 3.94 -0.55 -7.10
C GLY A 62 2.62 -0.56 -7.86
N LEU A 63 2.01 -1.73 -7.93
CA LEU A 63 0.90 -2.06 -8.82
C LEU A 63 -0.38 -1.28 -8.50
N MET A 64 -0.95 -0.65 -9.53
CA MET A 64 -2.23 0.05 -9.49
C MET A 64 -3.00 -0.20 -10.78
N VAL A 65 -4.31 -0.54 -10.69
CA VAL A 65 -5.21 -0.71 -11.85
C VAL A 65 -6.13 0.50 -12.01
N LEU A 66 -6.33 0.92 -13.27
CA LEU A 66 -7.26 1.99 -13.65
C LEU A 66 -8.15 1.51 -14.80
N ALA A 67 -9.41 1.94 -14.80
CA ALA A 67 -10.40 1.60 -15.82
C ALA A 67 -10.47 2.69 -16.89
N PHE A 68 -10.67 2.29 -18.15
CA PHE A 68 -10.85 3.25 -19.24
C PHE A 68 -12.30 3.62 -19.49
N ASP A 69 -13.26 2.75 -19.13
CA ASP A 69 -14.68 2.97 -19.34
C ASP A 69 -15.49 2.79 -18.05
N ALA A 70 -16.74 3.30 -18.06
CA ALA A 70 -17.59 3.31 -16.87
C ALA A 70 -18.08 1.91 -16.43
N GLN A 71 -18.21 0.96 -17.35
CA GLN A 71 -18.63 -0.40 -17.03
C GLN A 71 -17.49 -1.13 -16.31
N THR A 72 -16.28 -1.07 -16.86
CA THR A 72 -15.05 -1.61 -16.27
C THR A 72 -14.79 -1.00 -14.89
N HIS A 73 -14.95 0.33 -14.76
CA HIS A 73 -14.79 1.03 -13.49
C HIS A 73 -15.77 0.52 -12.41
N ARG A 74 -17.06 0.36 -12.77
CA ARG A 74 -18.10 -0.14 -11.85
C ARG A 74 -17.80 -1.55 -11.38
N GLU A 75 -17.44 -2.43 -12.31
CA GLU A 75 -17.17 -3.83 -12.01
C GLU A 75 -15.90 -4.01 -11.15
N LEU A 76 -14.83 -3.30 -11.45
CA LEU A 76 -13.64 -3.30 -10.60
C LEU A 76 -13.94 -2.74 -9.19
N ASN A 77 -14.69 -1.64 -9.07
CA ASN A 77 -15.10 -1.12 -7.77
C ASN A 77 -15.88 -2.16 -6.97
N ARG A 78 -16.84 -2.87 -7.60
CA ARG A 78 -17.58 -3.96 -6.97
C ARG A 78 -16.63 -5.04 -6.42
N GLN A 79 -15.62 -5.44 -7.20
CA GLN A 79 -14.64 -6.43 -6.74
C GLN A 79 -13.80 -5.92 -5.56
N PHE A 80 -13.42 -4.63 -5.53
CA PHE A 80 -12.73 -4.03 -4.38
C PHE A 80 -13.63 -3.97 -3.15
N GLU A 81 -14.89 -3.56 -3.28
CA GLU A 81 -15.89 -3.50 -2.21
C GLU A 81 -16.15 -4.87 -1.60
N ASN A 82 -16.30 -5.89 -2.45
CA ASN A 82 -16.54 -7.29 -2.05
C ASN A 82 -15.28 -8.00 -1.57
N ARG A 83 -14.09 -7.36 -1.61
CA ARG A 83 -12.79 -7.95 -1.24
C ARG A 83 -12.39 -9.16 -2.12
N GLU A 84 -12.83 -9.18 -3.36
CA GLU A 84 -12.50 -10.19 -4.36
C GLU A 84 -11.12 -9.95 -5.00
N VAL A 85 -10.60 -8.72 -4.89
CA VAL A 85 -9.26 -8.33 -5.34
C VAL A 85 -8.22 -8.76 -4.31
N LYS A 86 -7.24 -9.58 -4.73
CA LYS A 86 -6.10 -9.96 -3.89
C LYS A 86 -4.96 -8.96 -4.07
N LYS A 87 -4.34 -8.59 -2.97
CA LYS A 87 -3.23 -7.62 -2.93
C LYS A 87 -2.18 -8.10 -1.95
N GLU A 88 -0.92 -8.00 -2.34
CA GLU A 88 0.21 -8.21 -1.43
C GLU A 88 1.14 -7.01 -1.52
N TYR A 89 1.78 -6.70 -0.39
CA TYR A 89 2.75 -5.63 -0.27
C TYR A 89 4.01 -6.16 0.37
N ILE A 90 5.14 -5.68 -0.10
CA ILE A 90 6.43 -5.90 0.55
C ILE A 90 6.82 -4.61 1.27
N ALA A 91 7.21 -4.75 2.53
CA ALA A 91 7.74 -3.67 3.34
C ALA A 91 9.05 -4.07 4.02
N VAL A 92 9.90 -3.09 4.32
CA VAL A 92 11.07 -3.28 5.17
C VAL A 92 10.89 -2.43 6.43
N LEU A 93 10.78 -3.12 7.58
CA LEU A 93 10.57 -2.51 8.88
C LEU A 93 11.89 -2.36 9.63
N ASP A 94 12.01 -1.28 10.39
CA ASP A 94 13.15 -1.06 11.27
C ASP A 94 13.17 -2.08 12.41
N GLY A 95 14.33 -2.66 12.69
CA GLY A 95 14.50 -3.65 13.75
C GLY A 95 14.16 -5.09 13.36
N ILE A 96 14.24 -5.97 14.34
CA ILE A 96 14.00 -7.41 14.19
C ILE A 96 12.69 -7.79 14.89
N ILE A 97 11.73 -8.29 14.12
CA ILE A 97 10.41 -8.69 14.62
C ILE A 97 10.43 -10.18 14.95
N LEU A 98 10.33 -10.53 16.22
CA LEU A 98 10.28 -11.90 16.70
C LEU A 98 8.94 -12.15 17.40
N LYS A 99 8.29 -13.26 17.10
CA LYS A 99 7.01 -13.65 17.74
C LYS A 99 7.02 -13.55 19.27
N LYS A 100 8.12 -13.94 19.90
CA LYS A 100 8.27 -13.90 21.37
C LYS A 100 8.06 -12.50 21.97
N ASP A 101 8.33 -11.43 21.20
CA ASP A 101 8.21 -10.04 21.67
C ASP A 101 6.75 -9.56 21.64
N PHE A 102 5.83 -10.34 21.05
CA PHE A 102 4.42 -10.00 20.85
C PHE A 102 3.44 -10.99 21.49
N LEU A 103 3.90 -11.89 22.36
CA LEU A 103 3.05 -12.92 22.97
C LEU A 103 1.94 -12.35 23.87
N GLN A 104 2.12 -11.14 24.40
CA GLN A 104 1.13 -10.43 25.20
C GLN A 104 0.25 -9.47 24.39
N ASN A 105 0.50 -9.36 23.09
CA ASN A 105 -0.29 -8.50 22.22
C ASN A 105 -1.52 -9.26 21.68
N GLU A 106 -2.68 -9.05 22.28
CA GLU A 106 -3.95 -9.71 21.93
C GLU A 106 -4.46 -9.31 20.52
N ARG A 107 -3.91 -8.25 19.92
CA ARG A 107 -4.27 -7.78 18.58
C ARG A 107 -3.55 -8.55 17.47
N ILE A 108 -2.52 -9.32 17.82
CA ILE A 108 -1.72 -10.11 16.87
C ILE A 108 -1.89 -11.59 17.17
N LYS A 109 -2.55 -12.30 16.27
CA LYS A 109 -2.66 -13.77 16.33
C LYS A 109 -1.62 -14.39 15.40
N TRP A 110 -0.64 -15.08 15.98
CA TRP A 110 0.39 -15.80 15.24
C TRP A 110 -0.09 -17.18 14.79
N PHE A 111 0.17 -17.51 13.51
CA PHE A 111 -0.09 -18.84 12.94
C PHE A 111 1.16 -19.71 12.98
N SER A 112 2.35 -19.09 12.88
CA SER A 112 3.66 -19.74 12.93
C SER A 112 4.68 -18.82 13.62
N GLU A 113 5.98 -19.15 13.55
CA GLU A 113 7.06 -18.25 13.99
C GLU A 113 7.24 -17.03 13.09
N LYS A 114 6.71 -17.07 11.87
CA LYS A 114 6.91 -16.01 10.87
C LYS A 114 5.62 -15.44 10.26
N SER A 115 4.46 -15.97 10.61
CA SER A 115 3.20 -15.53 10.01
C SER A 115 2.09 -15.38 11.03
N GLY A 116 1.15 -14.50 10.72
CA GLY A 116 0.00 -14.25 11.57
C GLY A 116 -0.96 -13.23 10.94
N ILE A 117 -1.90 -12.79 11.75
CA ILE A 117 -2.88 -11.78 11.39
C ILE A 117 -3.00 -10.78 12.53
N MET A 118 -3.16 -9.51 12.20
CA MET A 118 -3.41 -8.43 13.17
C MET A 118 -4.74 -7.74 12.87
N GLU A 119 -5.43 -7.38 13.95
CA GLU A 119 -6.69 -6.65 13.92
C GLU A 119 -6.58 -5.38 14.73
N LEU A 120 -6.62 -4.25 14.04
CA LEU A 120 -6.39 -2.92 14.60
C LEU A 120 -7.55 -1.98 14.26
N TYR A 121 -7.67 -0.87 14.98
CA TYR A 121 -8.76 0.09 14.82
C TYR A 121 -8.18 1.50 14.68
N PHE A 122 -8.45 2.16 13.55
CA PHE A 122 -7.88 3.48 13.27
C PHE A 122 -8.94 4.46 12.80
N ARG A 123 -8.79 5.71 13.19
CA ARG A 123 -9.56 6.84 12.65
C ARG A 123 -8.64 7.99 12.25
N LEU A 124 -9.21 8.91 11.49
CA LEU A 124 -8.50 10.13 11.12
C LEU A 124 -8.20 10.96 12.39
N ASP A 125 -6.96 11.40 12.53
CA ASP A 125 -6.60 12.48 13.42
C ASP A 125 -7.02 13.81 12.76
N VAL A 126 -8.12 14.38 13.25
CA VAL A 126 -8.73 15.55 12.61
C VAL A 126 -7.83 16.79 12.75
N GLU A 127 -7.06 16.87 13.84
CA GLU A 127 -6.18 17.99 14.17
C GLU A 127 -4.85 17.90 13.39
N ASN A 128 -4.35 16.68 13.15
CA ASN A 128 -3.05 16.45 12.50
C ASN A 128 -3.19 15.71 11.16
N ARG A 129 -4.08 16.15 10.28
CA ARG A 129 -4.24 15.53 8.95
C ARG A 129 -2.93 15.55 8.16
N PRO A 130 -2.58 14.47 7.45
CA PRO A 130 -3.39 13.30 7.10
C PRO A 130 -3.23 12.11 8.07
N HIS A 131 -2.69 12.28 9.26
CA HIS A 131 -2.43 11.19 10.21
C HIS A 131 -3.71 10.41 10.57
N GLN A 132 -3.51 9.14 10.85
CA GLN A 132 -4.51 8.26 11.45
C GLN A 132 -4.00 7.89 12.83
N ILE A 133 -4.89 7.67 13.78
CA ILE A 133 -4.55 7.28 15.16
C ILE A 133 -5.35 6.04 15.57
N TRP A 134 -4.77 5.30 16.50
CA TRP A 134 -5.48 4.21 17.18
C TRP A 134 -6.68 4.74 17.95
N ASP A 135 -7.82 4.07 17.76
CA ASP A 135 -9.04 4.33 18.54
C ASP A 135 -9.91 3.06 18.46
N GLU A 136 -9.96 2.31 19.55
CA GLU A 136 -10.69 1.04 19.59
C GLU A 136 -12.20 1.24 19.51
N GLU A 137 -12.71 2.34 20.09
CA GLU A 137 -14.15 2.58 20.18
C GLU A 137 -14.73 3.18 18.89
N ASN A 138 -14.03 4.17 18.31
CA ASN A 138 -14.52 4.95 17.17
C ASN A 138 -13.75 4.67 15.87
N GLY A 139 -12.67 3.88 15.95
CA GLY A 139 -11.84 3.52 14.81
C GLY A 139 -12.51 2.51 13.89
N LYS A 140 -12.14 2.57 12.62
CA LYS A 140 -12.57 1.57 11.64
C LYS A 140 -11.66 0.36 11.73
N LYS A 141 -12.27 -0.82 11.82
CA LYS A 141 -11.56 -2.11 11.82
C LYS A 141 -10.65 -2.25 10.61
N SER A 142 -9.42 -2.63 10.88
CA SER A 142 -8.32 -2.89 9.94
C SER A 142 -7.81 -4.31 10.18
N VAL A 143 -7.79 -5.14 9.14
CA VAL A 143 -7.33 -6.54 9.22
C VAL A 143 -6.21 -6.73 8.22
N THR A 144 -5.04 -7.16 8.72
CA THR A 144 -3.84 -7.38 7.92
C THR A 144 -3.20 -8.71 8.28
N GLU A 145 -3.11 -9.62 7.32
CA GLU A 145 -2.30 -10.82 7.44
C GLU A 145 -0.85 -10.48 7.07
N PHE A 146 0.12 -11.15 7.69
CA PHE A 146 1.54 -10.90 7.47
C PHE A 146 2.36 -12.18 7.42
N GLU A 147 3.50 -12.10 6.72
CA GLU A 147 4.54 -13.12 6.68
C GLU A 147 5.92 -12.45 6.76
N ILE A 148 6.73 -12.81 7.75
CA ILE A 148 8.13 -12.39 7.87
C ILE A 148 8.94 -13.20 6.85
N LEU A 149 9.46 -12.52 5.84
CA LEU A 149 10.21 -13.16 4.77
C LEU A 149 11.66 -13.43 5.20
N ASN A 150 12.34 -12.39 5.66
CA ASN A 150 13.73 -12.49 6.12
C ASN A 150 14.11 -11.35 7.07
N PHE A 151 15.22 -11.55 7.76
CA PHE A 151 15.93 -10.52 8.51
C PHE A 151 17.15 -10.07 7.67
N GLU A 152 17.37 -8.77 7.62
CA GLU A 152 18.42 -8.20 6.78
C GLU A 152 19.09 -6.99 7.44
N ASN A 153 20.22 -6.57 6.90
CA ASN A 153 20.86 -5.31 7.28
C ASN A 153 20.56 -4.28 6.19
N TYR A 154 19.76 -3.27 6.54
CA TYR A 154 19.47 -2.17 5.64
C TYR A 154 20.52 -1.06 5.78
N LYS A 155 21.07 -0.59 4.64
CA LYS A 155 21.98 0.54 4.60
C LYS A 155 21.23 1.77 4.10
N ASN A 156 21.08 2.79 4.96
CA ASN A 156 20.40 4.03 4.59
C ASN A 156 21.23 4.91 3.63
N PRO A 157 20.68 5.96 3.01
CA PRO A 157 21.40 6.86 2.12
C PRO A 157 22.66 7.51 2.72
N GLN A 158 22.70 7.70 4.06
CA GLN A 158 23.87 8.23 4.78
C GLN A 158 24.92 7.16 5.10
N GLY A 159 24.72 5.93 4.66
CA GLY A 159 25.65 4.82 4.87
C GLY A 159 25.54 4.10 6.21
N LYS A 160 24.62 4.51 7.09
CA LYS A 160 24.35 3.83 8.38
C LYS A 160 23.65 2.49 8.12
N ILE A 161 24.17 1.44 8.75
CA ILE A 161 23.59 0.09 8.70
C ILE A 161 22.70 -0.10 9.92
N GLN A 162 21.48 -0.60 9.71
CA GLN A 162 20.53 -0.97 10.76
C GLN A 162 19.94 -2.35 10.48
N LYS A 163 19.62 -3.08 11.54
CA LYS A 163 18.89 -4.34 11.44
C LYS A 163 17.47 -4.05 10.99
N SER A 164 16.93 -4.87 10.12
CA SER A 164 15.58 -4.71 9.58
C SER A 164 14.90 -6.06 9.32
N THR A 165 13.59 -6.01 9.20
CA THR A 165 12.75 -7.17 8.89
C THR A 165 11.97 -6.89 7.61
N ARG A 166 12.13 -7.78 6.62
CA ARG A 166 11.31 -7.75 5.40
C ARG A 166 10.03 -8.53 5.63
N VAL A 167 8.90 -7.87 5.42
CA VAL A 167 7.57 -8.41 5.68
C VAL A 167 6.72 -8.34 4.43
N LYS A 168 5.99 -9.41 4.16
CA LYS A 168 4.88 -9.43 3.22
C LYS A 168 3.58 -9.16 3.99
N PHE A 169 2.81 -8.18 3.57
CA PHE A 169 1.50 -7.86 4.09
C PHE A 169 0.40 -8.22 3.09
N ILE A 170 -0.68 -8.82 3.57
CA ILE A 170 -1.89 -9.16 2.83
C ILE A 170 -3.07 -8.44 3.51
N PRO A 171 -3.43 -7.21 3.06
CA PRO A 171 -4.51 -6.45 3.68
C PRO A 171 -5.87 -6.98 3.24
N HIS A 172 -6.68 -7.47 4.19
CA HIS A 172 -8.08 -7.87 3.98
C HIS A 172 -9.03 -6.67 3.93
N THR A 173 -8.61 -5.54 4.48
CA THR A 173 -9.29 -4.24 4.43
C THR A 173 -8.42 -3.23 3.70
N GLY A 174 -8.97 -2.04 3.36
CA GLY A 174 -8.24 -0.97 2.66
C GLY A 174 -8.39 0.38 3.38
N ARG A 175 -7.93 0.47 4.63
CA ARG A 175 -7.97 1.74 5.39
C ARG A 175 -6.80 2.63 5.02
N THR A 176 -7.00 3.94 5.14
CA THR A 176 -5.92 4.93 4.93
C THR A 176 -4.74 4.60 5.83
N HIS A 177 -3.53 4.58 5.26
CA HIS A 177 -2.27 4.28 5.94
C HIS A 177 -2.25 2.94 6.70
N GLN A 178 -3.12 1.98 6.36
CA GLN A 178 -3.32 0.73 7.10
C GLN A 178 -2.02 0.01 7.45
N LEU A 179 -1.17 -0.24 6.45
CA LEU A 179 0.08 -1.01 6.64
C LEU A 179 1.13 -0.20 7.39
N ARG A 180 1.15 1.12 7.20
CA ARG A 180 2.05 2.04 7.90
C ARG A 180 1.77 2.03 9.40
N LEU A 181 0.48 2.08 9.78
CA LEU A 181 0.05 2.01 11.18
C LEU A 181 0.19 0.61 11.77
N ALA A 182 -0.16 -0.44 11.01
CA ALA A 182 0.07 -1.82 11.43
C ALA A 182 1.53 -2.09 11.81
N SER A 183 2.45 -1.37 11.14
CA SER A 183 3.89 -1.46 11.42
C SER A 183 4.31 -0.59 12.60
N SER A 184 3.91 0.69 12.64
CA SER A 184 4.47 1.69 13.58
C SER A 184 3.75 1.77 14.92
N ASP A 185 2.43 1.47 14.97
CA ASP A 185 1.63 1.60 16.19
C ASP A 185 2.00 0.54 17.23
N ILE A 186 1.94 0.92 18.51
CA ILE A 186 2.27 0.03 19.65
C ILE A 186 1.33 -1.19 19.76
N HIS A 187 0.11 -1.07 19.24
CA HIS A 187 -0.84 -2.19 19.18
C HIS A 187 -0.58 -3.13 17.98
N GLY A 188 0.25 -2.68 17.01
CA GLY A 188 0.78 -3.47 15.90
C GLY A 188 2.19 -3.99 16.20
N PHE A 189 3.10 -3.83 15.24
CA PHE A 189 4.49 -4.28 15.41
C PHE A 189 5.36 -3.32 16.22
N ASN A 190 4.95 -2.08 16.42
CA ASN A 190 5.79 -1.04 17.04
C ASN A 190 7.18 -0.91 16.35
N HIS A 191 7.23 -1.23 15.07
CA HIS A 191 8.40 -1.16 14.19
C HIS A 191 8.01 -0.43 12.91
N GLN A 192 8.42 0.82 12.76
CA GLN A 192 8.07 1.64 11.60
C GLN A 192 8.60 1.05 10.30
N ILE A 193 7.89 1.29 9.19
CA ILE A 193 8.45 1.04 7.86
C ILE A 193 9.59 2.05 7.63
N ILE A 194 10.73 1.58 7.17
CA ILE A 194 11.89 2.44 6.88
C ILE A 194 11.49 3.49 5.83
N GLY A 195 11.80 4.77 6.14
CA GLY A 195 11.48 5.91 5.29
C GLY A 195 10.04 6.40 5.40
N ASP A 196 9.28 5.97 6.42
CA ASP A 196 7.94 6.50 6.68
C ASP A 196 8.04 7.92 7.25
N SER A 197 7.64 8.91 6.43
CA SER A 197 7.71 10.34 6.80
C SER A 197 6.61 10.78 7.76
N LEU A 198 5.53 9.98 7.92
CA LEU A 198 4.39 10.32 8.79
C LEU A 198 4.45 9.60 10.14
N TYR A 199 4.83 8.32 10.15
CA TYR A 199 4.76 7.47 11.35
C TYR A 199 6.13 6.98 11.79
N GLY A 200 7.20 7.51 11.21
CA GLY A 200 8.55 7.08 11.46
C GLY A 200 9.56 8.21 11.66
N VAL A 201 10.81 7.85 11.71
CA VAL A 201 11.92 8.81 11.76
C VAL A 201 12.32 9.14 10.32
N PHE A 202 12.06 10.38 9.93
CA PHE A 202 12.45 10.87 8.61
C PHE A 202 13.98 10.96 8.49
N THR A 203 14.50 10.45 7.38
CA THR A 203 15.90 10.58 6.98
C THR A 203 15.93 11.15 5.57
N GLU A 204 16.68 12.24 5.36
CA GLU A 204 16.77 12.88 4.05
C GLU A 204 17.26 11.91 2.96
N GLY A 205 16.59 11.93 1.81
CA GLY A 205 16.87 11.02 0.70
C GLY A 205 16.35 9.59 0.88
N GLN A 206 15.74 9.29 2.05
CA GLN A 206 15.11 7.99 2.30
C GLN A 206 13.68 7.96 1.78
N ARG A 207 13.38 7.02 0.87
CA ARG A 207 12.01 6.75 0.43
C ARG A 207 11.31 5.75 1.38
N LEU A 208 9.98 5.77 1.41
CA LEU A 208 9.20 4.74 2.08
C LEU A 208 9.44 3.38 1.43
N LEU A 209 9.88 2.39 2.21
CA LEU A 209 10.09 1.02 1.75
C LEU A 209 8.79 0.19 1.87
N LEU A 210 7.76 0.62 1.14
CA LEU A 210 6.47 -0.05 1.00
C LEU A 210 6.07 -0.12 -0.47
N HIS A 211 5.82 -1.34 -0.97
CA HIS A 211 5.57 -1.60 -2.37
C HIS A 211 4.38 -2.55 -2.56
N SER A 212 3.41 -2.19 -3.40
CA SER A 212 2.32 -3.05 -3.85
C SER A 212 2.89 -4.06 -4.86
N SER A 213 3.23 -5.25 -4.37
CA SER A 213 4.00 -6.27 -5.11
C SER A 213 3.14 -7.27 -5.89
N TYR A 214 1.88 -7.46 -5.48
CA TYR A 214 0.95 -8.36 -6.15
C TYR A 214 -0.44 -7.76 -6.22
N LEU A 215 -1.09 -7.94 -7.37
CA LEU A 215 -2.46 -7.52 -7.62
C LEU A 215 -3.17 -8.58 -8.48
N SER A 216 -4.32 -9.10 -8.01
CA SER A 216 -5.12 -10.05 -8.76
C SER A 216 -6.61 -9.70 -8.69
N PHE A 217 -7.26 -9.68 -9.84
CA PHE A 217 -8.69 -9.38 -10.01
C PHE A 217 -9.27 -10.16 -11.18
N VAL A 218 -10.59 -10.22 -11.30
CA VAL A 218 -11.26 -10.77 -12.48
C VAL A 218 -11.43 -9.66 -13.50
N HIS A 219 -10.97 -9.91 -14.73
CA HIS A 219 -11.11 -8.93 -15.81
C HIS A 219 -12.59 -8.67 -16.12
N PRO A 220 -13.07 -7.41 -16.06
CA PRO A 220 -14.49 -7.07 -16.11
C PRO A 220 -15.23 -7.56 -17.36
N VAL A 221 -14.56 -7.63 -18.50
CA VAL A 221 -15.16 -8.00 -19.78
C VAL A 221 -14.94 -9.48 -20.11
N SER A 222 -13.69 -9.97 -19.98
CA SER A 222 -13.37 -11.35 -20.37
C SER A 222 -13.69 -12.40 -19.30
N GLY A 223 -13.93 -11.99 -18.03
CA GLY A 223 -14.13 -12.90 -16.91
C GLY A 223 -12.88 -13.69 -16.48
N LYS A 224 -11.74 -13.47 -17.12
CA LYS A 224 -10.48 -14.17 -16.79
C LYS A 224 -9.83 -13.58 -15.52
N ARG A 225 -9.24 -14.45 -14.68
CA ARG A 225 -8.40 -14.01 -13.56
C ARG A 225 -7.11 -13.40 -14.13
N MET A 226 -6.85 -12.16 -13.74
CA MET A 226 -5.62 -11.44 -14.04
C MET A 226 -4.74 -11.43 -12.80
N GLU A 227 -3.44 -11.65 -12.98
CA GLU A 227 -2.47 -11.68 -11.89
C GLU A 227 -1.21 -10.95 -12.33
N PHE A 228 -0.76 -10.02 -11.49
CA PHE A 228 0.41 -9.20 -11.74
C PHE A 228 1.33 -9.26 -10.52
N SER A 229 2.61 -9.49 -10.76
CA SER A 229 3.64 -9.48 -9.73
C SER A 229 4.74 -8.51 -10.12
N LEU A 230 5.20 -7.71 -9.16
CA LEU A 230 6.26 -6.73 -9.36
C LEU A 230 7.11 -6.67 -8.10
N ASN A 231 8.38 -7.01 -8.21
CA ASN A 231 9.31 -6.95 -7.09
C ASN A 231 9.69 -5.50 -6.79
N PRO A 232 9.83 -5.13 -5.49
CA PRO A 232 10.36 -3.83 -5.12
C PRO A 232 11.82 -3.67 -5.58
N GLU A 233 12.22 -2.42 -5.85
CA GLU A 233 13.60 -2.05 -6.18
C GLU A 233 14.48 -1.82 -4.92
N PHE A 234 14.04 -2.28 -3.74
CA PHE A 234 14.74 -2.16 -2.45
C PHE A 234 14.85 -3.50 -1.73
#